data_5e2c40530b611cd4e934304004b5cfca
#
_entry.id   5e2c40530b611cd4e934304004b5cfca
#
_cell.length_a   1.000
_cell.length_b   1.000
_cell.length_c   1.000
_cell.angle_alpha   90.00
_cell.angle_beta   90.00
_cell.angle_gamma   90.00
#
_symmetry.space_group_name_H-M   'P 1'
#
loop_
_entity.id
_entity.type
_entity.pdbx_description
1 polymer ?
#
loop_
_entity_poly.entity_id
_entity_poly.type
_entity_poly.pdbx_seq_one_letter_code
_entity_poly.pdbx_strand_id
1 'polypeptide(L)'
;MRYEPMAGFAKEAMNLGSFKGIAKTRYVNDKQITDHYAIIPTGQGMGNLRGLSPLSEKVYQVVCRRFLSIFYPAAIYQKYSLVLERKKEQFFASFKVLSEPGYLKVADVNLAKKSSIQETFSD
;
A
#
# COMPACT_ATOMS: atom_id res chain seq x y z
N MET A 1 8.96 17.40 -0.11
CA MET A 1 7.57 17.59 -0.59
C MET A 1 6.92 18.68 0.23
N ARG A 2 6.38 19.71 -0.41
CA ARG A 2 5.74 20.85 0.26
C ARG A 2 4.24 20.67 0.52
N TYR A 3 3.68 19.55 0.10
CA TYR A 3 2.27 19.21 0.33
C TYR A 3 2.12 18.63 1.73
N GLU A 4 1.59 19.43 2.66
CA GLU A 4 1.50 19.11 4.08
C GLU A 4 0.92 17.73 4.42
N PRO A 5 -0.19 17.28 3.81
CA PRO A 5 -0.75 15.97 4.14
C PRO A 5 0.18 14.79 3.86
N MET A 6 1.20 15.00 2.98
CA MET A 6 2.14 13.96 2.56
C MET A 6 3.58 14.21 3.03
N ALA A 7 3.86 15.37 3.61
CA ALA A 7 5.21 15.77 4.00
C ALA A 7 5.86 14.81 5.00
N GLY A 8 5.11 14.35 5.98
CA GLY A 8 5.58 13.38 6.97
C GLY A 8 5.98 12.04 6.34
N PHE A 9 5.16 11.52 5.45
CA PHE A 9 5.44 10.27 4.72
C PHE A 9 6.64 10.41 3.79
N ALA A 10 6.77 11.57 3.12
CA ALA A 10 7.92 11.83 2.26
C ALA A 10 9.22 11.87 3.07
N LYS A 11 9.21 12.51 4.23
CA LYS A 11 10.37 12.55 5.13
C LYS A 11 10.76 11.15 5.63
N GLU A 12 9.78 10.36 6.02
CA GLU A 12 9.99 8.98 6.45
C GLU A 12 10.57 8.13 5.31
N ALA A 13 10.03 8.25 4.09
CA ALA A 13 10.55 7.55 2.90
C ALA A 13 12.00 7.91 2.61
N MET A 14 12.38 9.17 2.78
CA MET A 14 13.78 9.60 2.64
C MET A 14 14.67 8.98 3.72
N ASN A 15 14.21 8.89 4.95
CA ASN A 15 14.96 8.29 6.06
C ASN A 15 15.15 6.78 5.86
N LEU A 16 14.19 6.09 5.25
CA LEU A 16 14.31 4.67 4.89
C LEU A 16 15.41 4.42 3.86
N GLY A 17 15.74 5.41 3.03
CA GLY A 17 16.83 5.35 2.06
C GLY A 17 16.60 4.40 0.87
N SER A 18 15.43 3.78 0.76
CA SER A 18 15.09 2.83 -0.30
C SER A 18 15.10 3.46 -1.71
N PHE A 19 14.95 4.78 -1.81
CA PHE A 19 15.02 5.50 -3.08
C PHE A 19 16.34 5.29 -3.81
N LYS A 20 17.45 5.02 -3.11
CA LYS A 20 18.76 4.75 -3.70
C LYS A 20 18.79 3.50 -4.57
N GLY A 21 17.92 2.54 -4.30
CA GLY A 21 17.81 1.29 -5.03
C GLY A 21 16.59 1.16 -5.92
N ILE A 22 15.76 2.20 -6.03
CA ILE A 22 14.45 2.13 -6.70
C ILE A 22 14.54 1.71 -8.16
N ALA A 23 15.60 2.10 -8.87
CA ALA A 23 15.82 1.76 -10.26
C ALA A 23 15.98 0.24 -10.51
N LYS A 24 16.32 -0.53 -9.47
CA LYS A 24 16.49 -1.98 -9.54
C LYS A 24 15.22 -2.74 -9.16
N THR A 25 14.16 -2.03 -8.83
CA THR A 25 12.88 -2.63 -8.41
C THR A 25 11.94 -2.80 -9.60
N ARG A 26 10.88 -3.58 -9.39
CA ARG A 26 9.79 -3.74 -10.35
C ARG A 26 9.05 -2.44 -10.71
N TYR A 27 9.26 -1.37 -9.95
CA TYR A 27 8.60 -0.08 -10.17
C TYR A 27 9.25 0.75 -11.28
N VAL A 28 10.45 0.37 -11.70
CA VAL A 28 11.18 1.02 -12.80
C VAL A 28 11.48 0.00 -13.88
N ASN A 29 10.84 0.14 -15.03
CA ASN A 29 11.04 -0.75 -16.16
C ASN A 29 10.87 0.01 -17.49
N ASP A 30 11.95 0.55 -17.99
CA ASP A 30 11.97 1.33 -19.23
C ASP A 30 11.57 0.51 -20.46
N LYS A 31 11.77 -0.81 -20.42
CA LYS A 31 11.42 -1.70 -21.52
C LYS A 31 9.92 -1.89 -21.70
N GLN A 32 9.14 -1.59 -20.68
CA GLN A 32 7.67 -1.67 -20.71
C GLN A 32 7.00 -0.33 -21.03
N ILE A 33 7.77 0.72 -21.23
CA ILE A 33 7.23 2.02 -21.62
C ILE A 33 6.90 1.95 -23.13
N THR A 34 5.62 2.11 -23.45
CA THR A 34 5.14 2.19 -24.84
C THR A 34 4.75 3.63 -25.18
N ASP A 35 3.54 4.03 -24.81
CA ASP A 35 2.98 5.34 -25.17
C ASP A 35 2.90 6.32 -24.01
N HIS A 36 2.97 5.82 -22.76
CA HIS A 36 2.75 6.63 -21.56
C HIS A 36 3.80 6.36 -20.49
N TYR A 37 4.22 7.45 -19.83
CA TYR A 37 5.05 7.39 -18.62
C TYR A 37 4.18 7.28 -17.36
N ALA A 38 4.80 6.94 -16.25
CA ALA A 38 4.13 6.94 -14.96
C ALA A 38 3.68 8.36 -14.58
N ILE A 39 2.52 8.45 -13.94
CA ILE A 39 2.01 9.68 -13.35
C ILE A 39 2.64 9.84 -11.97
N ILE A 40 3.43 10.89 -11.81
CA ILE A 40 4.11 11.20 -10.54
C ILE A 40 3.87 12.67 -10.15
N PRO A 41 3.88 12.99 -8.85
CA PRO A 41 3.80 14.38 -8.42
C PRO A 41 5.09 15.13 -8.75
N THR A 42 4.98 16.29 -9.38
CA THR A 42 6.14 17.11 -9.77
C THR A 42 6.63 18.03 -8.65
N GLY A 43 5.78 18.31 -7.67
CA GLY A 43 6.06 19.26 -6.60
C GLY A 43 6.04 20.73 -7.05
N GLN A 44 5.65 20.99 -8.31
CA GLN A 44 5.50 22.37 -8.84
C GLN A 44 4.07 22.87 -8.65
N GLY A 45 3.89 24.19 -8.67
CA GLY A 45 2.57 24.81 -8.60
C GLY A 45 1.81 24.58 -7.30
N MET A 46 2.50 24.32 -6.18
CA MET A 46 1.88 23.98 -4.90
C MET A 46 0.95 25.08 -4.37
N GLY A 47 1.17 26.34 -4.75
CA GLY A 47 0.27 27.45 -4.41
C GLY A 47 -1.14 27.32 -5.01
N ASN A 48 -1.27 26.61 -6.12
CA ASN A 48 -2.52 26.42 -6.84
C ASN A 48 -3.40 25.32 -6.23
N LEU A 49 -2.86 24.50 -5.34
CA LEU A 49 -3.62 23.43 -4.68
C LEU A 49 -4.79 23.94 -3.83
N ARG A 50 -4.66 25.16 -3.30
CA ARG A 50 -5.72 25.78 -2.49
C ARG A 50 -6.97 26.15 -3.28
N GLY A 51 -6.84 26.27 -4.61
CA GLY A 51 -7.95 26.57 -5.54
C GLY A 51 -8.59 25.34 -6.17
N LEU A 52 -8.13 24.14 -5.83
CA LEU A 52 -8.67 22.91 -6.39
C LEU A 52 -10.03 22.54 -5.79
N SER A 53 -10.87 21.91 -6.61
CA SER A 53 -12.08 21.28 -6.10
C SER A 53 -11.73 20.15 -5.11
N PRO A 54 -12.61 19.81 -4.15
CA PRO A 54 -12.37 18.70 -3.23
C PRO A 54 -12.09 17.36 -3.93
N LEU A 55 -12.71 17.13 -5.09
CA LEU A 55 -12.46 15.93 -5.89
C LEU A 55 -11.04 15.92 -6.47
N SER A 56 -10.60 17.05 -7.04
CA SER A 56 -9.24 17.17 -7.60
C SER A 56 -8.17 17.00 -6.52
N GLU A 57 -8.41 17.52 -5.34
CA GLU A 57 -7.49 17.33 -4.21
C GLU A 57 -7.39 15.87 -3.80
N LYS A 58 -8.52 15.15 -3.71
CA LYS A 58 -8.54 13.71 -3.42
C LYS A 58 -7.77 12.90 -4.48
N VAL A 59 -7.95 13.22 -5.75
CA VAL A 59 -7.20 12.57 -6.84
C VAL A 59 -5.69 12.82 -6.69
N TYR A 60 -5.30 14.04 -6.40
CA TYR A 60 -3.89 14.38 -6.16
C TYR A 60 -3.31 13.61 -4.94
N GLN A 61 -4.08 13.50 -3.86
CA GLN A 61 -3.69 12.70 -2.71
C GLN A 61 -3.46 11.22 -3.07
N VAL A 62 -4.35 10.63 -3.86
CA VAL A 62 -4.22 9.24 -4.30
C VAL A 62 -2.93 9.04 -5.10
N VAL A 63 -2.63 9.95 -6.02
CA VAL A 63 -1.39 9.92 -6.81
C VAL A 63 -0.16 10.02 -5.91
N CYS A 64 -0.15 10.95 -4.97
CA CYS A 64 0.95 11.14 -4.02
C CYS A 64 1.14 9.90 -3.13
N ARG A 65 0.06 9.33 -2.60
CA ARG A 65 0.10 8.12 -1.78
C ARG A 65 0.67 6.94 -2.55
N ARG A 66 0.22 6.75 -3.79
CA ARG A 66 0.72 5.69 -4.65
C ARG A 66 2.21 5.87 -4.94
N PHE A 67 2.63 7.08 -5.27
CA PHE A 67 4.03 7.39 -5.51
C PHE A 67 4.90 7.14 -4.28
N LEU A 68 4.50 7.63 -3.12
CA LEU A 68 5.27 7.45 -1.88
C LEU A 68 5.31 5.99 -1.43
N SER A 69 4.25 5.23 -1.67
CA SER A 69 4.18 3.82 -1.23
C SER A 69 5.25 2.92 -1.84
N ILE A 70 5.78 3.26 -3.04
CA ILE A 70 6.85 2.47 -3.68
C ILE A 70 8.18 2.52 -2.92
N PHE A 71 8.37 3.51 -2.06
CA PHE A 71 9.58 3.68 -1.24
C PHE A 71 9.49 2.99 0.12
N TYR A 72 8.34 2.43 0.46
CA TYR A 72 8.13 1.72 1.72
C TYR A 72 8.32 0.21 1.54
N PRO A 73 8.70 -0.49 2.62
CA PRO A 73 8.82 -1.94 2.57
C PRO A 73 7.45 -2.61 2.36
N ALA A 74 7.47 -3.88 1.99
CA ALA A 74 6.27 -4.68 1.86
C ALA A 74 5.55 -4.81 3.22
N ALA A 75 4.23 -4.95 3.16
CA ALA A 75 3.46 -5.32 4.34
C ALA A 75 3.76 -6.76 4.73
N ILE A 76 3.89 -6.99 6.04
CA ILE A 76 4.16 -8.32 6.58
C ILE A 76 2.90 -8.81 7.32
N TYR A 77 2.42 -9.97 6.91
CA TYR A 77 1.29 -10.66 7.53
C TYR A 77 1.76 -11.94 8.20
N GLN A 78 1.20 -12.21 9.36
CA GLN A 78 1.31 -13.51 9.99
C GLN A 78 0.07 -14.33 9.65
N LYS A 79 0.30 -15.47 9.00
CA LYS A 79 -0.76 -16.38 8.60
C LYS A 79 -0.94 -17.46 9.64
N TYR A 80 -2.17 -17.64 10.09
CA TYR A 80 -2.56 -18.68 11.03
C TYR A 80 -3.47 -19.68 10.34
N SER A 81 -3.21 -20.95 10.61
CA SER A 81 -4.09 -22.05 10.23
C SER A 81 -4.49 -22.81 11.48
N LEU A 82 -5.78 -22.94 11.71
CA LEU A 82 -6.35 -23.66 12.84
C LEU A 82 -7.06 -24.90 12.35
N VAL A 83 -6.84 -26.01 13.04
CA VAL A 83 -7.57 -27.25 12.85
C VAL A 83 -8.22 -27.59 14.19
N LEU A 84 -9.55 -27.64 14.19
CA LEU A 84 -10.35 -28.03 15.34
C LEU A 84 -10.93 -29.42 15.08
N GLU A 85 -10.77 -30.34 16.04
CA GLU A 85 -11.30 -31.70 15.93
C GLU A 85 -12.28 -31.94 17.08
N ARG A 86 -13.48 -32.42 16.70
CA ARG A 86 -14.49 -32.86 17.66
C ARG A 86 -15.23 -34.07 17.09
N LYS A 87 -15.24 -35.17 17.82
CA LYS A 87 -15.94 -36.42 17.46
C LYS A 87 -15.59 -36.93 16.06
N LYS A 88 -14.30 -36.92 15.69
CA LYS A 88 -13.77 -37.27 14.35
C LYS A 88 -14.13 -36.30 13.22
N GLU A 89 -14.79 -35.20 13.52
CA GLU A 89 -15.01 -34.12 12.57
C GLU A 89 -13.90 -33.06 12.73
N GLN A 90 -13.36 -32.59 11.60
CA GLN A 90 -12.31 -31.57 11.55
C GLN A 90 -12.87 -30.29 10.95
N PHE A 91 -12.56 -29.17 11.62
CA PHE A 91 -12.88 -27.82 11.17
C PHE A 91 -11.59 -27.09 10.87
N PHE A 92 -11.49 -26.49 9.70
CA PHE A 92 -10.32 -25.73 9.26
C PHE A 92 -10.66 -24.26 9.21
N ALA A 93 -9.82 -23.43 9.82
CA ALA A 93 -9.90 -21.98 9.71
C ALA A 93 -8.52 -21.43 9.39
N SER A 94 -8.45 -20.45 8.50
CA SER A 94 -7.24 -19.70 8.22
C SER A 94 -7.50 -18.21 8.26
N PHE A 95 -6.59 -17.47 8.86
CA PHE A 95 -6.66 -16.01 8.89
C PHE A 95 -5.25 -15.40 8.87
N LYS A 96 -5.19 -14.12 8.48
CA LYS A 96 -3.95 -13.35 8.46
C LYS A 96 -4.07 -12.18 9.41
N VAL A 97 -3.02 -11.93 10.17
CA VAL A 97 -2.87 -10.76 11.02
C VAL A 97 -1.78 -9.88 10.45
N LEU A 98 -2.05 -8.60 10.28
CA LEU A 98 -1.06 -7.63 9.85
C LEU A 98 -0.04 -7.44 10.97
N SER A 99 1.21 -7.85 10.74
CA SER A 99 2.32 -7.69 11.67
C SER A 99 3.01 -6.35 11.47
N GLU A 100 3.38 -6.04 10.22
CA GLU A 100 4.00 -4.77 9.87
C GLU A 100 3.27 -4.15 8.67
N PRO A 101 2.80 -2.90 8.78
CA PRO A 101 2.01 -2.28 7.73
C PRO A 101 2.83 -1.97 6.47
N GLY A 102 4.11 -1.66 6.58
CA GLY A 102 4.92 -1.27 5.43
C GLY A 102 4.27 -0.17 4.59
N TYR A 103 4.14 -0.40 3.29
CA TYR A 103 3.53 0.56 2.35
C TYR A 103 2.04 0.83 2.61
N LEU A 104 1.32 -0.06 3.29
CA LEU A 104 -0.11 0.12 3.60
C LEU A 104 -0.38 1.34 4.47
N LYS A 105 0.60 1.73 5.29
CA LYS A 105 0.56 2.94 6.10
C LYS A 105 0.34 4.21 5.26
N VAL A 106 0.95 4.25 4.08
CA VAL A 106 0.87 5.40 3.16
C VAL A 106 -0.27 5.25 2.16
N ALA A 107 -0.51 4.03 1.69
CA ALA A 107 -1.50 3.74 0.66
C ALA A 107 -2.94 4.00 1.11
N ASP A 108 -3.18 4.10 2.43
CA ASP A 108 -4.52 4.31 3.01
C ASP A 108 -5.55 3.32 2.47
N VAL A 109 -5.09 2.08 2.28
CA VAL A 109 -5.97 0.99 1.91
C VAL A 109 -6.82 0.69 3.14
N ASN A 110 -8.13 0.82 3.04
CA ASN A 110 -9.03 0.30 4.04
C ASN A 110 -8.71 -1.17 4.26
N LEU A 111 -8.05 -1.46 5.36
CA LEU A 111 -7.80 -2.81 5.86
C LEU A 111 -9.11 -3.40 6.39
N ALA A 112 -10.19 -3.21 5.61
CA ALA A 112 -11.45 -3.88 5.88
C ALA A 112 -11.14 -5.37 5.90
N LYS A 113 -11.18 -5.90 7.08
CA LYS A 113 -10.99 -7.30 7.45
C LYS A 113 -11.64 -8.21 6.40
N LYS A 114 -10.89 -8.69 5.45
CA LYS A 114 -11.20 -9.94 4.78
C LYS A 114 -10.68 -11.08 5.67
N SER A 115 -11.35 -11.30 6.78
CA SER A 115 -11.31 -12.59 7.44
C SER A 115 -12.15 -13.53 6.57
N SER A 116 -11.53 -14.22 5.64
CA SER A 116 -12.18 -15.34 4.98
C SER A 116 -12.11 -16.52 5.94
N ILE A 117 -13.14 -16.68 6.73
CA ILE A 117 -13.41 -17.94 7.41
C ILE A 117 -13.94 -18.88 6.32
N GLN A 118 -13.08 -19.73 5.84
CA GLN A 118 -13.52 -20.85 4.99
C GLN A 118 -13.86 -22.02 5.91
N GLU A 119 -15.12 -22.18 6.21
CA GLU A 119 -15.63 -23.40 6.82
C GLU A 119 -15.71 -24.48 5.75
N THR A 120 -14.76 -25.38 5.77
CA THR A 120 -14.83 -26.59 4.94
C THR A 120 -15.32 -27.73 5.84
N PHE A 121 -16.56 -28.15 5.63
CA PHE A 121 -17.06 -29.37 6.22
C PHE A 121 -16.55 -30.53 5.37
N SER A 122 -15.75 -31.42 5.95
CA SER A 122 -15.44 -32.71 5.31
C SER A 122 -16.39 -33.75 5.86
N ASP A 123 -17.18 -34.33 4.98
CA ASP A 123 -18.00 -35.51 5.29
C ASP A 123 -17.12 -36.75 5.56
#